data_73b772c30d0acda60db6e3e8cb98fc4b
#
_entry.id   73b772c30d0acda60db6e3e8cb98fc4b
#
_cell.length_a   1.000
_cell.length_b   1.000
_cell.length_c   1.000
_cell.angle_alpha   90.00
_cell.angle_beta   90.00
_cell.angle_gamma   90.00
#
_symmetry.space_group_name_H-M   'P 1'
#
loop_
_entity.id
_entity.type
_entity.pdbx_description
1 polymer ?
#
loop_
_entity_poly.entity_id
_entity_poly.type
_entity_poly.pdbx_seq_one_letter_code
_entity_poly.pdbx_strand_id
1 'polypeptide(L)'
;LIKEGVDKLDRLNEGVENNVRLATFVALRQREVTADKAAATAKDLTVNFNRQGEWGPYANLLYMFYNAGAQGILTMKRAALDGDAESRKRVGKMLAGLIALGATQELYNQLLGGDDEETGRPKIDGIPDWKQDTNLVVLNPMGEGAITVPLPYGFNVFHRLGRSLVRTAFFDANPVEEAMDTLAVGAESANPLGSSPTLMHFMSPTLADPIVDV
;
A
#
# COMPACT_ATOMS: atom_id res chain seq x y z
N LEU A 1 -23.93 20.65 -11.84
CA LEU A 1 -24.00 19.95 -10.53
C LEU A 1 -22.80 19.01 -10.28
N ILE A 2 -22.52 18.02 -11.16
CA ILE A 2 -21.38 17.10 -10.97
C ILE A 2 -20.06 17.86 -11.09
N LYS A 3 -19.88 18.68 -12.11
CA LYS A 3 -18.66 19.49 -12.32
C LYS A 3 -18.39 20.46 -11.17
N GLU A 4 -19.42 21.13 -10.66
CA GLU A 4 -19.29 22.00 -9.48
C GLU A 4 -18.92 21.24 -8.21
N GLY A 5 -19.40 20.00 -8.06
CA GLY A 5 -19.01 19.12 -6.95
C GLY A 5 -17.54 18.73 -7.03
N VAL A 6 -17.05 18.37 -8.22
CA VAL A 6 -15.64 18.04 -8.45
C VAL A 6 -14.76 19.27 -8.21
N ASP A 7 -15.10 20.45 -8.75
CA ASP A 7 -14.34 21.68 -8.54
C ASP A 7 -14.25 22.08 -7.05
N LYS A 8 -15.28 21.80 -6.26
CA LYS A 8 -15.26 22.04 -4.81
C LYS A 8 -14.35 21.05 -4.08
N LEU A 9 -14.36 19.77 -4.47
CA LEU A 9 -13.49 18.76 -3.90
C LEU A 9 -12.02 19.06 -4.22
N ASP A 10 -11.72 19.49 -5.45
CA ASP A 10 -10.36 19.87 -5.85
C ASP A 10 -9.85 21.06 -5.03
N ARG A 11 -10.65 22.09 -4.83
CA ARG A 11 -10.29 23.24 -3.98
C ARG A 11 -10.08 22.85 -2.51
N LEU A 12 -10.86 21.90 -2.00
CA LEU A 12 -10.67 21.39 -0.64
C LEU A 12 -9.36 20.59 -0.53
N ASN A 13 -9.06 19.73 -1.49
CA ASN A 13 -7.81 18.97 -1.54
C ASN A 13 -6.61 19.90 -1.64
N GLU A 14 -6.62 20.87 -2.54
CA GLU A 14 -5.57 21.89 -2.65
C GLU A 14 -5.40 22.68 -1.35
N GLY A 15 -6.51 23.04 -0.69
CA GLY A 15 -6.49 23.75 0.59
C GLY A 15 -5.85 22.90 1.69
N VAL A 16 -6.20 21.63 1.82
CA VAL A 16 -5.61 20.71 2.80
C VAL A 16 -4.12 20.51 2.53
N GLU A 17 -3.75 20.24 1.27
CA GLU A 17 -2.36 20.03 0.88
C GLU A 17 -1.48 21.26 1.17
N ASN A 18 -1.94 22.45 0.79
CA ASN A 18 -1.23 23.70 1.03
C ASN A 18 -1.10 24.01 2.53
N ASN A 19 -2.12 23.71 3.34
CA ASN A 19 -2.05 23.88 4.79
C ASN A 19 -1.03 22.93 5.43
N VAL A 20 -0.96 21.68 5.00
CA VAL A 20 0.04 20.72 5.51
C VAL A 20 1.46 21.17 5.13
N ARG A 21 1.67 21.61 3.89
CA ARG A 21 2.95 22.15 3.43
C ARG A 21 3.37 23.39 4.24
N LEU A 22 2.45 24.33 4.44
CA LEU A 22 2.69 25.54 5.20
C LEU A 22 3.01 25.22 6.67
N ALA A 23 2.22 24.37 7.31
CA ALA A 23 2.46 23.97 8.70
C ALA A 23 3.84 23.30 8.86
N THR A 24 4.25 22.45 7.93
CA THR A 24 5.57 21.83 7.92
C THR A 24 6.68 22.86 7.74
N PHE A 25 6.51 23.79 6.81
CA PHE A 25 7.47 24.88 6.61
C PHE A 25 7.66 25.71 7.88
N VAL A 26 6.55 26.13 8.50
CA VAL A 26 6.59 26.93 9.75
C VAL A 26 7.24 26.14 10.88
N ALA A 27 6.88 24.86 11.08
CA ALA A 27 7.46 24.01 12.11
C ALA A 27 8.98 23.82 11.93
N LEU A 28 9.45 23.67 10.69
CA LEU A 28 10.89 23.58 10.39
C LEU A 28 11.62 24.90 10.60
N ARG A 29 11.00 26.03 10.26
CA ARG A 29 11.55 27.36 10.52
C ARG A 29 11.66 27.67 12.03
N GLN A 30 10.70 27.21 12.82
CA GLN A 30 10.78 27.29 14.29
C GLN A 30 11.91 26.45 14.89
N ARG A 31 12.38 25.44 14.17
CA ARG A 31 13.54 24.61 14.53
C ARG A 31 14.86 25.11 13.92
N GLU A 32 14.89 26.38 13.50
CA GLU A 32 16.07 27.04 12.92
C GLU A 32 16.60 26.41 11.62
N VAL A 33 15.81 25.56 10.96
CA VAL A 33 16.16 25.03 9.63
C VAL A 33 16.16 26.18 8.62
N THR A 34 17.14 26.22 7.73
CA THR A 34 17.23 27.25 6.68
C THR A 34 15.97 27.28 5.81
N ALA A 35 15.60 28.45 5.29
CA ALA A 35 14.36 28.63 4.52
C ALA A 35 14.30 27.70 3.30
N ASP A 36 15.44 27.56 2.57
CA ASP A 36 15.51 26.70 1.40
C ASP A 36 15.30 25.23 1.73
N LYS A 37 15.92 24.74 2.80
CA LYS A 37 15.77 23.37 3.26
C LYS A 37 14.36 23.10 3.80
N ALA A 38 13.79 24.04 4.54
CA ALA A 38 12.41 23.95 5.02
C ALA A 38 11.40 23.93 3.87
N ALA A 39 11.60 24.78 2.86
CA ALA A 39 10.75 24.81 1.66
C ALA A 39 10.87 23.53 0.83
N ALA A 40 12.08 23.01 0.63
CA ALA A 40 12.30 21.75 -0.05
C ALA A 40 11.61 20.57 0.67
N THR A 41 11.78 20.48 1.99
CA THR A 41 11.16 19.45 2.82
C THR A 41 9.62 19.54 2.80
N ALA A 42 9.08 20.76 2.90
CA ALA A 42 7.64 20.98 2.83
C ALA A 42 7.03 20.58 1.46
N LYS A 43 7.77 20.78 0.36
CA LYS A 43 7.36 20.33 -0.98
C LYS A 43 7.46 18.81 -1.14
N ASP A 44 8.44 18.18 -0.51
CA ASP A 44 8.68 16.74 -0.58
C ASP A 44 7.75 15.92 0.34
N LEU A 45 6.97 16.57 1.21
CA LEU A 45 6.02 15.92 2.12
C LEU A 45 4.82 15.31 1.38
N THR A 46 4.42 15.94 0.29
CA THR A 46 3.39 15.42 -0.62
C THR A 46 4.03 14.99 -1.93
N VAL A 47 3.31 14.22 -2.75
CA VAL A 47 3.84 13.78 -4.04
C VAL A 47 4.22 14.99 -4.89
N ASN A 48 5.51 15.15 -5.15
CA ASN A 48 6.02 16.24 -5.97
C ASN A 48 6.06 15.80 -7.45
N PHE A 49 5.00 16.06 -8.19
CA PHE A 49 4.88 15.70 -9.61
C PHE A 49 5.96 16.33 -10.51
N ASN A 50 6.67 17.36 -10.04
CA ASN A 50 7.76 17.98 -10.78
C ASN A 50 9.11 17.22 -10.66
N ARG A 51 9.22 16.23 -9.75
CA ARG A 51 10.40 15.37 -9.57
C ARG A 51 10.33 14.10 -10.40
N GLN A 52 10.16 14.21 -11.71
CA GLN A 52 9.91 13.05 -12.56
C GLN A 52 11.16 12.57 -13.34
N GLY A 53 12.22 13.39 -13.40
CA GLY A 53 13.32 13.13 -14.31
C GLY A 53 12.90 13.27 -15.80
N GLU A 54 13.82 13.07 -16.73
CA GLU A 54 13.54 13.26 -18.17
C GLU A 54 12.52 12.27 -18.72
N TRP A 55 12.51 11.03 -18.24
CA TRP A 55 11.61 9.96 -18.67
C TRP A 55 10.31 9.86 -17.87
N GLY A 56 10.22 10.57 -16.76
CA GLY A 56 9.06 10.53 -15.87
C GLY A 56 7.71 10.85 -16.53
N PRO A 57 7.61 11.89 -17.38
CA PRO A 57 6.37 12.22 -18.08
C PRO A 57 5.90 11.08 -19.01
N TYR A 58 6.83 10.42 -19.69
CA TYR A 58 6.51 9.29 -20.57
C TYR A 58 6.10 8.05 -19.79
N ALA A 59 6.80 7.74 -18.69
CA ALA A 59 6.42 6.65 -17.81
C ALA A 59 5.04 6.88 -17.18
N ASN A 60 4.73 8.10 -16.75
CA ASN A 60 3.42 8.46 -16.19
C ASN A 60 2.28 8.43 -17.24
N LEU A 61 2.59 8.61 -18.50
CA LEU A 61 1.63 8.48 -19.59
C LEU A 61 1.21 7.02 -19.81
N LEU A 62 2.17 6.12 -19.68
CA LEU A 62 1.95 4.68 -19.89
C LEU A 62 1.44 3.98 -18.64
N TYR A 63 1.91 4.38 -17.48
CA TYR A 63 1.60 3.75 -16.19
C TYR A 63 1.12 4.80 -15.19
N MET A 64 -0.18 4.81 -14.91
CA MET A 64 -0.76 5.71 -13.91
C MET A 64 -0.08 5.51 -12.54
N PHE A 65 0.09 6.61 -11.81
CA PHE A 65 0.71 6.60 -10.47
C PHE A 65 2.18 6.17 -10.38
N TYR A 66 2.89 5.95 -11.50
CA TYR A 66 4.32 5.63 -11.49
C TYR A 66 5.13 6.55 -10.56
N ASN A 67 4.96 7.85 -10.73
CA ASN A 67 5.69 8.86 -9.94
C ASN A 67 5.30 8.82 -8.44
N ALA A 68 4.02 8.61 -8.13
CA ALA A 68 3.55 8.51 -6.76
C ALA A 68 4.12 7.27 -6.06
N GLY A 69 4.12 6.11 -6.75
CA GLY A 69 4.71 4.86 -6.24
C GLY A 69 6.21 4.99 -6.00
N ALA A 70 6.95 5.50 -6.98
CA ALA A 70 8.40 5.70 -6.86
C ALA A 70 8.78 6.64 -5.71
N GLN A 71 8.06 7.76 -5.54
CA GLN A 71 8.29 8.70 -4.44
C GLN A 71 7.90 8.11 -3.08
N GLY A 72 6.84 7.32 -3.00
CA GLY A 72 6.43 6.63 -1.78
C GLY A 72 7.52 5.69 -1.27
N ILE A 73 8.07 4.85 -2.15
CA ILE A 73 9.18 3.93 -1.83
C ILE A 73 10.43 4.71 -1.39
N LEU A 74 10.79 5.78 -2.09
CA LEU A 74 11.95 6.60 -1.75
C LEU A 74 11.77 7.30 -0.40
N THR A 75 10.58 7.78 -0.09
CA THR A 75 10.27 8.41 1.20
C THR A 75 10.37 7.43 2.34
N MET A 76 9.81 6.22 2.16
CA MET A 76 9.92 5.14 3.15
C MET A 76 11.38 4.72 3.37
N LYS A 77 12.16 4.54 2.28
CA LYS A 77 13.58 4.23 2.37
C LYS A 77 14.34 5.29 3.17
N ARG A 78 14.12 6.58 2.89
CA ARG A 78 14.77 7.68 3.62
C ARG A 78 14.40 7.65 5.10
N ALA A 79 13.13 7.50 5.43
CA ALA A 79 12.68 7.45 6.82
C ALA A 79 13.26 6.26 7.58
N ALA A 80 13.38 5.10 6.92
CA ALA A 80 13.89 3.87 7.53
C ALA A 80 15.42 3.83 7.63
N LEU A 81 16.15 4.34 6.64
CA LEU A 81 17.61 4.21 6.56
C LEU A 81 18.33 5.51 6.98
N ASP A 82 17.87 6.65 6.51
CA ASP A 82 18.54 7.95 6.67
C ASP A 82 17.90 8.81 7.77
N GLY A 83 16.75 8.38 8.33
CA GLY A 83 16.05 9.06 9.40
C GLY A 83 16.79 9.01 10.74
N ASP A 84 16.44 9.93 11.62
CA ASP A 84 16.90 9.89 13.02
C ASP A 84 16.33 8.65 13.77
N ALA A 85 16.84 8.38 14.97
CA ALA A 85 16.43 7.23 15.77
C ALA A 85 14.92 7.21 16.05
N GLU A 86 14.30 8.36 16.22
CA GLU A 86 12.86 8.48 16.46
C GLU A 86 12.05 8.19 15.20
N SER A 87 12.47 8.67 14.03
CA SER A 87 11.85 8.37 12.75
C SER A 87 11.91 6.87 12.42
N ARG A 88 13.08 6.26 12.61
CA ARG A 88 13.24 4.81 12.44
C ARG A 88 12.34 4.00 13.39
N LYS A 89 12.23 4.42 14.65
CA LYS A 89 11.34 3.77 15.62
C LYS A 89 9.87 3.89 15.24
N ARG A 90 9.44 5.04 14.72
CA ARG A 90 8.06 5.25 14.22
C ARG A 90 7.75 4.35 13.02
N VAL A 91 8.65 4.31 12.03
CA VAL A 91 8.51 3.41 10.88
C VAL A 91 8.46 1.96 11.35
N GLY A 92 9.36 1.54 12.23
CA GLY A 92 9.38 0.18 12.78
C GLY A 92 8.07 -0.19 13.48
N LYS A 93 7.49 0.71 14.30
CA LYS A 93 6.19 0.50 14.93
C LYS A 93 5.05 0.37 13.92
N MET A 94 5.06 1.20 12.87
CA MET A 94 4.06 1.13 11.81
C MET A 94 4.12 -0.20 11.07
N LEU A 95 5.32 -0.65 10.68
CA LEU A 95 5.50 -1.93 9.99
C LEU A 95 5.12 -3.12 10.89
N ALA A 96 5.53 -3.10 12.15
CA ALA A 96 5.11 -4.11 13.14
C ALA A 96 3.58 -4.13 13.32
N GLY A 97 2.92 -2.98 13.30
CA GLY A 97 1.46 -2.87 13.33
C GLY A 97 0.79 -3.51 12.11
N LEU A 98 1.35 -3.35 10.92
CA LEU A 98 0.84 -3.99 9.71
C LEU A 98 1.04 -5.51 9.73
N ILE A 99 2.17 -5.98 10.23
CA ILE A 99 2.41 -7.43 10.44
C ILE A 99 1.41 -7.99 11.45
N ALA A 100 1.21 -7.31 12.59
CA ALA A 100 0.24 -7.72 13.60
C ALA A 100 -1.19 -7.72 13.05
N LEU A 101 -1.55 -6.74 12.21
CA LEU A 101 -2.85 -6.67 11.55
C LEU A 101 -3.09 -7.88 10.63
N GLY A 102 -2.09 -8.24 9.80
CA GLY A 102 -2.15 -9.43 8.95
C GLY A 102 -2.27 -10.72 9.75
N ALA A 103 -1.48 -10.85 10.81
CA ALA A 103 -1.56 -11.99 11.72
C ALA A 103 -2.94 -12.11 12.39
N THR A 104 -3.50 -11.00 12.85
CA THR A 104 -4.82 -10.97 13.47
C THR A 104 -5.92 -11.30 12.47
N GLN A 105 -5.84 -10.77 11.25
CA GLN A 105 -6.77 -11.11 10.17
C GLN A 105 -6.78 -12.60 9.88
N GLU A 106 -5.61 -13.21 9.72
CA GLU A 106 -5.51 -14.63 9.40
C GLU A 106 -6.09 -15.48 10.53
N LEU A 107 -5.69 -15.23 11.78
CA LEU A 107 -6.25 -15.92 12.94
C LEU A 107 -7.77 -15.78 13.03
N TYR A 108 -8.27 -14.57 12.85
CA TYR A 108 -9.70 -14.31 12.90
C TYR A 108 -10.46 -15.08 11.82
N ASN A 109 -10.01 -15.00 10.57
CA ASN A 109 -10.71 -15.61 9.46
C ASN A 109 -10.63 -17.15 9.50
N GLN A 110 -9.51 -17.71 9.92
CA GLN A 110 -9.34 -19.15 10.05
C GLN A 110 -10.13 -19.75 11.22
N LEU A 111 -10.23 -19.04 12.34
CA LEU A 111 -10.87 -19.55 13.55
C LEU A 111 -12.34 -19.13 13.69
N LEU A 112 -12.70 -17.97 13.19
CA LEU A 112 -14.03 -17.36 13.42
C LEU A 112 -14.77 -17.04 12.13
N GLY A 113 -14.10 -17.10 10.96
CA GLY A 113 -14.71 -16.79 9.66
C GLY A 113 -15.75 -17.82 9.16
N GLY A 114 -15.81 -18.98 9.82
CA GLY A 114 -16.67 -20.09 9.46
C GLY A 114 -16.14 -20.92 8.30
N ASP A 115 -16.71 -22.13 8.16
CA ASP A 115 -16.34 -23.06 7.11
C ASP A 115 -17.36 -23.01 5.98
N ASP A 116 -16.90 -23.33 4.79
CA ASP A 116 -17.70 -23.50 3.61
C ASP A 116 -18.48 -24.82 3.71
N GLU A 117 -19.81 -24.78 3.53
CA GLU A 117 -20.68 -25.95 3.72
C GLU A 117 -20.42 -27.07 2.73
N GLU A 118 -19.93 -26.76 1.53
CA GLU A 118 -19.70 -27.76 0.48
C GLU A 118 -18.32 -28.42 0.62
N THR A 119 -17.30 -27.64 0.98
CA THR A 119 -15.91 -28.11 0.99
C THR A 119 -15.40 -28.45 2.40
N GLY A 120 -16.05 -27.97 3.45
CA GLY A 120 -15.62 -28.08 4.83
C GLY A 120 -14.30 -27.37 5.13
N ARG A 121 -13.88 -26.45 4.26
CA ARG A 121 -12.67 -25.63 4.42
C ARG A 121 -13.04 -24.24 4.92
N PRO A 122 -12.12 -23.54 5.61
CA PRO A 122 -12.36 -22.15 5.98
C PRO A 122 -12.79 -21.30 4.78
N LYS A 123 -13.84 -20.52 4.92
CA LYS A 123 -14.37 -19.64 3.87
C LYS A 123 -13.32 -18.69 3.29
N ILE A 124 -12.30 -18.35 4.08
CA ILE A 124 -11.22 -17.48 3.63
C ILE A 124 -10.41 -18.09 2.48
N ASP A 125 -10.31 -19.42 2.41
CA ASP A 125 -9.59 -20.13 1.36
C ASP A 125 -10.30 -20.02 -0.01
N GLY A 126 -11.59 -19.69 -0.01
CA GLY A 126 -12.37 -19.40 -1.22
C GLY A 126 -12.15 -17.97 -1.76
N ILE A 127 -11.48 -17.10 -1.00
CA ILE A 127 -11.17 -15.74 -1.46
C ILE A 127 -9.81 -15.75 -2.16
N PRO A 128 -9.71 -15.26 -3.42
CA PRO A 128 -8.45 -15.25 -4.15
C PRO A 128 -7.31 -14.55 -3.38
N ASP A 129 -6.11 -15.12 -3.42
CA ASP A 129 -4.95 -14.62 -2.67
C ASP A 129 -4.62 -13.16 -2.99
N TRP A 130 -4.67 -12.78 -4.29
CA TRP A 130 -4.43 -11.38 -4.68
C TRP A 130 -5.35 -10.39 -3.96
N LYS A 131 -6.62 -10.78 -3.73
CA LYS A 131 -7.58 -9.95 -3.00
C LYS A 131 -7.25 -9.86 -1.53
N GLN A 132 -6.81 -10.96 -0.92
CA GLN A 132 -6.37 -10.99 0.46
C GLN A 132 -5.04 -10.26 0.68
N ASP A 133 -4.18 -10.19 -0.34
CA ASP A 133 -2.87 -9.55 -0.28
C ASP A 133 -2.94 -8.03 -0.48
N THR A 134 -3.95 -7.56 -1.20
CA THR A 134 -4.15 -6.13 -1.44
C THR A 134 -5.16 -5.48 -0.52
N ASN A 135 -5.90 -6.27 0.26
CA ASN A 135 -6.96 -5.77 1.14
C ASN A 135 -6.90 -6.42 2.53
N LEU A 136 -7.33 -5.67 3.53
CA LEU A 136 -7.79 -6.23 4.78
C LEU A 136 -9.16 -6.89 4.52
N VAL A 137 -9.24 -8.20 4.69
CA VAL A 137 -10.45 -8.98 4.47
C VAL A 137 -10.93 -9.55 5.79
N VAL A 138 -12.13 -9.21 6.22
CA VAL A 138 -12.73 -9.71 7.46
C VAL A 138 -14.04 -10.40 7.11
N LEU A 139 -14.09 -11.71 7.29
CA LEU A 139 -15.29 -12.53 7.04
C LEU A 139 -16.37 -12.23 8.08
N ASN A 140 -17.63 -12.30 7.64
CA ASN A 140 -18.76 -12.23 8.54
C ASN A 140 -18.98 -13.61 9.20
N PRO A 141 -18.79 -13.75 10.53
CA PRO A 141 -18.94 -15.04 11.21
C PRO A 141 -20.40 -15.53 11.29
N MET A 142 -21.38 -14.64 11.10
CA MET A 142 -22.81 -14.93 11.25
C MET A 142 -23.57 -15.00 9.92
N GLY A 143 -22.88 -14.91 8.78
CA GLY A 143 -23.52 -14.88 7.48
C GLY A 143 -22.58 -14.96 6.32
N GLU A 144 -23.10 -14.70 5.13
CA GLU A 144 -22.30 -14.62 3.92
C GLU A 144 -21.65 -13.25 3.77
N GLY A 145 -20.48 -13.23 3.10
CA GLY A 145 -19.78 -12.03 2.71
C GLY A 145 -18.58 -11.66 3.59
N ALA A 146 -17.84 -10.68 3.12
CA ALA A 146 -16.65 -10.16 3.78
C ALA A 146 -16.61 -8.64 3.68
N ILE A 147 -16.10 -8.00 4.72
CA ILE A 147 -15.70 -6.60 4.68
C ILE A 147 -14.31 -6.53 4.11
N THR A 148 -14.13 -5.75 3.05
CA THR A 148 -12.84 -5.55 2.39
C THR A 148 -12.43 -4.09 2.47
N VAL A 149 -11.22 -3.83 3.01
CA VAL A 149 -10.65 -2.49 3.09
C VAL A 149 -9.30 -2.50 2.37
N PRO A 150 -9.10 -1.67 1.33
CA PRO A 150 -7.84 -1.63 0.62
C PRO A 150 -6.67 -1.26 1.53
N LEU A 151 -5.57 -2.00 1.42
CA LEU A 151 -4.34 -1.71 2.12
C LEU A 151 -3.56 -0.59 1.40
N PRO A 152 -2.78 0.22 2.13
CA PRO A 152 -1.93 1.22 1.52
C PRO A 152 -0.92 0.56 0.55
N TYR A 153 -0.86 1.06 -0.66
CA TYR A 153 0.04 0.55 -1.70
C TYR A 153 1.51 0.57 -1.24
N GLY A 154 2.21 -0.53 -1.48
CA GLY A 154 3.60 -0.72 -1.05
C GLY A 154 3.78 -1.20 0.39
N PHE A 155 2.72 -1.25 1.20
CA PHE A 155 2.78 -1.73 2.58
C PHE A 155 2.10 -3.09 2.79
N ASN A 156 1.37 -3.57 1.82
CA ASN A 156 0.67 -4.84 1.83
C ASN A 156 1.60 -6.06 2.02
N VAL A 157 2.86 -5.98 1.60
CA VAL A 157 3.86 -7.02 1.87
C VAL A 157 4.05 -7.30 3.37
N PHE A 158 3.97 -6.27 4.22
CA PHE A 158 4.09 -6.45 5.67
C PHE A 158 2.84 -7.10 6.27
N HIS A 159 1.68 -6.77 5.73
CA HIS A 159 0.43 -7.44 6.08
C HIS A 159 0.46 -8.92 5.65
N ARG A 160 0.88 -9.21 4.41
CA ARG A 160 1.08 -10.58 3.91
C ARG A 160 2.05 -11.37 4.79
N LEU A 161 3.18 -10.76 5.18
CA LEU A 161 4.14 -11.39 6.08
C LEU A 161 3.48 -11.82 7.41
N GLY A 162 2.61 -10.97 7.99
CA GLY A 162 1.86 -11.32 9.19
C GLY A 162 0.95 -12.53 8.99
N ARG A 163 0.24 -12.59 7.86
CA ARG A 163 -0.60 -13.74 7.49
C ARG A 163 0.25 -15.01 7.32
N SER A 164 1.32 -14.94 6.55
CA SER A 164 2.23 -16.06 6.30
C SER A 164 2.82 -16.64 7.57
N LEU A 165 3.20 -15.80 8.52
CA LEU A 165 3.70 -16.26 9.83
C LEU A 165 2.66 -17.10 10.58
N VAL A 166 1.41 -16.67 10.58
CA VAL A 166 0.30 -17.39 11.24
C VAL A 166 -0.02 -18.69 10.50
N ARG A 167 -0.13 -18.66 9.17
CA ARG A 167 -0.39 -19.86 8.35
C ARG A 167 0.69 -20.94 8.56
N THR A 168 1.94 -20.52 8.56
CA THR A 168 3.06 -21.45 8.80
C THR A 168 3.09 -21.96 10.24
N ALA A 169 2.79 -21.11 11.24
CA ALA A 169 2.92 -21.49 12.64
C ALA A 169 1.75 -22.34 13.17
N PHE A 170 0.54 -22.16 12.63
CA PHE A 170 -0.69 -22.72 13.20
C PHE A 170 -1.54 -23.54 12.22
N PHE A 171 -1.32 -23.42 10.91
CA PHE A 171 -2.18 -24.02 9.88
C PHE A 171 -1.39 -24.87 8.87
N ASP A 172 -0.23 -25.40 9.26
CA ASP A 172 0.61 -26.35 8.49
C ASP A 172 0.95 -25.89 7.05
N ALA A 173 0.94 -24.58 6.79
CA ALA A 173 1.33 -24.05 5.48
C ALA A 173 2.84 -24.25 5.26
N ASN A 174 3.21 -24.50 3.99
CA ASN A 174 4.61 -24.69 3.62
C ASN A 174 5.40 -23.38 3.79
N PRO A 175 6.41 -23.32 4.69
CA PRO A 175 7.14 -22.09 4.97
C PRO A 175 7.90 -21.54 3.75
N VAL A 176 8.33 -22.40 2.83
CA VAL A 176 9.06 -21.99 1.63
C VAL A 176 8.09 -21.32 0.64
N GLU A 177 6.93 -21.91 0.44
CA GLU A 177 5.87 -21.37 -0.42
C GLU A 177 5.37 -20.03 0.10
N GLU A 178 5.03 -19.94 1.38
CA GLU A 178 4.60 -18.69 2.03
C GLU A 178 5.67 -17.59 1.96
N ALA A 179 6.95 -17.95 2.08
CA ALA A 179 8.05 -17.00 1.93
C ALA A 179 8.17 -16.51 0.47
N MET A 180 8.04 -17.39 -0.51
CA MET A 180 8.10 -17.04 -1.94
C MET A 180 6.92 -16.14 -2.32
N ASP A 181 5.72 -16.44 -1.86
CA ASP A 181 4.53 -15.62 -2.10
C ASP A 181 4.67 -14.24 -1.45
N THR A 182 5.20 -14.18 -0.22
CA THR A 182 5.47 -12.90 0.46
C THR A 182 6.50 -12.07 -0.32
N LEU A 183 7.53 -12.70 -0.88
CA LEU A 183 8.50 -12.03 -1.75
C LEU A 183 7.89 -11.57 -3.07
N ALA A 184 7.00 -12.37 -3.67
CA ALA A 184 6.26 -12.00 -4.87
C ALA A 184 5.39 -10.76 -4.64
N VAL A 185 4.60 -10.73 -3.56
CA VAL A 185 3.82 -9.56 -3.14
C VAL A 185 4.72 -8.35 -2.88
N GLY A 186 5.90 -8.56 -2.30
CA GLY A 186 6.90 -7.51 -2.09
C GLY A 186 7.42 -6.93 -3.41
N ALA A 187 7.73 -7.79 -4.38
CA ALA A 187 8.18 -7.39 -5.70
C ALA A 187 7.08 -6.62 -6.47
N GLU A 188 5.83 -7.10 -6.42
CA GLU A 188 4.68 -6.43 -7.01
C GLU A 188 4.42 -5.06 -6.34
N SER A 189 4.50 -4.99 -5.01
CA SER A 189 4.34 -3.75 -4.25
C SER A 189 5.46 -2.75 -4.50
N ALA A 190 6.66 -3.22 -4.83
CA ALA A 190 7.80 -2.37 -5.21
C ALA A 190 7.73 -1.95 -6.68
N ASN A 191 6.83 -2.54 -7.46
CA ASN A 191 6.68 -2.24 -8.87
C ASN A 191 5.92 -0.92 -9.08
N PRO A 192 6.57 0.14 -9.55
CA PRO A 192 5.91 1.41 -9.78
C PRO A 192 4.95 1.39 -10.98
N LEU A 193 4.92 0.28 -11.72
CA LEU A 193 4.12 0.12 -12.93
C LEU A 193 2.72 -0.46 -12.66
N GLY A 194 2.42 -0.78 -11.41
CA GLY A 194 1.15 -1.35 -10.97
C GLY A 194 1.28 -2.79 -10.47
N SER A 195 0.38 -3.21 -9.60
CA SER A 195 0.27 -4.60 -9.19
C SER A 195 -0.61 -5.37 -10.16
N SER A 196 -0.12 -6.47 -10.65
CA SER A 196 -0.88 -7.32 -11.55
C SER A 196 -0.66 -8.79 -11.21
N PRO A 197 -1.71 -9.61 -11.23
CA PRO A 197 -1.62 -11.03 -10.88
C PRO A 197 -0.84 -11.87 -11.89
N THR A 198 -0.47 -11.31 -13.04
CA THR A 198 0.30 -12.02 -14.06
C THR A 198 1.47 -11.19 -14.58
N LEU A 199 2.55 -11.87 -14.99
CA LEU A 199 3.74 -11.24 -15.57
C LEU A 199 3.40 -10.41 -16.82
N MET A 200 2.32 -10.75 -17.51
CA MET A 200 1.84 -10.07 -18.71
C MET A 200 1.20 -8.72 -18.36
N HIS A 201 0.39 -8.66 -17.28
CA HIS A 201 -0.12 -7.42 -16.72
C HIS A 201 1.00 -6.55 -16.14
N PHE A 202 2.01 -7.16 -15.50
CA PHE A 202 3.18 -6.45 -15.01
C PHE A 202 3.89 -5.63 -16.10
N MET A 203 3.92 -6.13 -17.32
CA MET A 203 4.57 -5.49 -18.48
C MET A 203 3.63 -4.64 -19.33
N SER A 204 2.32 -4.71 -19.10
CA SER A 204 1.34 -3.96 -19.89
C SER A 204 1.17 -2.52 -19.38
N PRO A 205 1.10 -1.52 -20.25
CA PRO A 205 0.64 -0.19 -19.87
C PRO A 205 -0.80 -0.24 -19.36
N THR A 206 -1.14 0.56 -18.37
CA THR A 206 -2.49 0.62 -17.76
C THR A 206 -3.62 0.81 -18.79
N LEU A 207 -3.32 1.48 -19.90
CA LEU A 207 -4.30 1.67 -20.99
C LEU A 207 -4.54 0.40 -21.83
N ALA A 208 -3.67 -0.60 -21.73
CA ALA A 208 -3.77 -1.86 -22.46
C ALA A 208 -4.39 -2.99 -21.60
N ASP A 209 -4.57 -2.79 -20.29
CA ASP A 209 -5.13 -3.80 -19.38
C ASP A 209 -6.45 -4.41 -19.88
N PRO A 210 -7.42 -3.63 -20.41
CA PRO A 210 -8.67 -4.20 -20.95
C PRO A 210 -8.48 -5.15 -22.14
N ILE A 211 -7.31 -5.10 -22.81
CA ILE A 211 -6.97 -5.95 -23.96
C ILE A 211 -6.32 -7.25 -23.48
N VAL A 212 -5.67 -7.23 -22.34
CA VAL A 212 -4.94 -8.40 -21.78
C VAL A 212 -5.87 -9.33 -21.03
N ASP A 213 -7.01 -8.81 -20.54
CA ASP A 213 -8.04 -9.58 -19.81
C ASP A 213 -9.01 -10.35 -20.73
N VAL A 214 -8.84 -10.28 -22.06
CA VAL A 214 -9.61 -11.03 -23.06
C VAL A 214 -8.82 -12.23 -23.54
#